data_93ce3841155cd4a3cf637159a79a3988
#
_entry.id   93ce3841155cd4a3cf637159a79a3988
#
_cell.length_a   1.000
_cell.length_b   1.000
_cell.length_c   1.000
_cell.angle_alpha   90.00
_cell.angle_beta   90.00
_cell.angle_gamma   90.00
#
_symmetry.space_group_name_H-M   'P 1'
#
loop_
_entity.id
_entity.type
_entity.pdbx_description
1 polymer ?
#
loop_
_entity_poly.entity_id
_entity_poly.type
_entity_poly.pdbx_seq_one_letter_code
_entity_poly.pdbx_strand_id
1 'polypeptide(L)'
;MGKHIVPRSVLLFITLSMVWTLRPTSAGDGGDDESRIQRGFDIAPVLLDLKGKNRALVGLGSYIVNAQGGCNDCHTNPPYQNGGDPFLGQPKKINVDHYLAGGMQFGPGVTSRNLTPDATGLPAGLTFDQFLNVLHTGNDPENPGELLQVMPWPVYGNMVDRDIRAIYEYLRAIPSAQPGP
;
A
#
# COMPACT_ATOMS: atom_id res chain seq x y z
N MET A 1 62.86 55.14 -49.23
CA MET A 1 61.47 54.59 -49.40
C MET A 1 61.40 53.22 -48.68
N GLY A 2 61.01 53.24 -47.42
CA GLY A 2 60.91 52.03 -46.55
C GLY A 2 59.45 51.66 -46.38
N LYS A 3 59.13 50.44 -46.78
CA LYS A 3 57.77 49.86 -46.60
C LYS A 3 57.73 49.24 -45.21
N HIS A 4 56.86 49.75 -44.35
CA HIS A 4 56.51 49.13 -43.05
C HIS A 4 55.54 47.98 -43.30
N ILE A 5 55.97 46.78 -42.91
CA ILE A 5 55.13 45.59 -42.88
C ILE A 5 54.57 45.46 -41.45
N VAL A 6 53.22 45.56 -41.31
CA VAL A 6 52.52 45.38 -40.03
C VAL A 6 52.19 43.91 -39.91
N PRO A 7 52.56 43.23 -38.81
CA PRO A 7 52.16 41.85 -38.60
C PRO A 7 50.68 41.76 -38.18
N ARG A 8 49.89 40.93 -38.88
CA ARG A 8 48.53 40.58 -38.54
C ARG A 8 48.56 39.58 -37.39
N SER A 9 48.17 40.01 -36.21
CA SER A 9 47.92 39.10 -35.06
C SER A 9 46.64 38.29 -35.32
N VAL A 10 46.79 36.97 -35.44
CA VAL A 10 45.69 36.04 -35.53
C VAL A 10 45.24 35.73 -34.08
N LEU A 11 44.09 36.26 -33.68
CA LEU A 11 43.43 35.88 -32.43
C LEU A 11 42.76 34.52 -32.63
N LEU A 12 43.31 33.50 -31.98
CA LEU A 12 42.72 32.17 -31.91
C LEU A 12 41.64 32.17 -30.80
N PHE A 13 40.36 32.19 -31.20
CA PHE A 13 39.25 31.99 -30.26
C PHE A 13 39.13 30.51 -29.98
N ILE A 14 39.55 30.07 -28.78
CA ILE A 14 39.28 28.74 -28.26
C ILE A 14 37.88 28.77 -27.66
N THR A 15 36.89 28.27 -28.40
CA THR A 15 35.55 28.03 -27.87
C THR A 15 35.56 26.79 -27.01
N LEU A 16 35.55 26.99 -25.70
CA LEU A 16 35.39 25.90 -24.73
C LEU A 16 33.95 25.39 -24.76
N SER A 17 33.73 24.32 -25.55
CA SER A 17 32.45 23.64 -25.62
C SER A 17 32.22 22.86 -24.31
N MET A 18 31.43 23.42 -23.41
CA MET A 18 31.01 22.78 -22.17
C MET A 18 29.97 21.69 -22.52
N VAL A 19 30.44 20.46 -22.73
CA VAL A 19 29.57 19.31 -22.91
C VAL A 19 28.90 19.01 -21.56
N TRP A 20 27.66 19.45 -21.40
CA TRP A 20 26.80 19.00 -20.33
C TRP A 20 26.42 17.52 -20.58
N THR A 21 27.12 16.62 -19.95
CA THR A 21 26.66 15.22 -19.87
C THR A 21 25.43 15.19 -18.98
N LEU A 22 24.24 15.14 -19.60
CA LEU A 22 23.03 14.74 -18.93
C LEU A 22 23.25 13.31 -18.41
N ARG A 23 23.57 13.19 -17.12
CA ARG A 23 23.50 11.91 -16.44
C ARG A 23 22.01 11.51 -16.42
N PRO A 24 21.63 10.33 -16.94
CA PRO A 24 20.31 9.83 -16.68
C PRO A 24 20.19 9.68 -15.16
N THR A 25 19.39 10.52 -14.51
CA THR A 25 18.91 10.24 -13.18
C THR A 25 18.13 8.96 -13.29
N SER A 26 18.59 7.91 -12.61
CA SER A 26 17.85 6.70 -12.42
C SER A 26 16.53 7.07 -11.75
N ALA A 27 15.48 7.27 -12.54
CA ALA A 27 14.11 7.39 -12.09
C ALA A 27 13.59 5.96 -11.79
N GLY A 28 14.32 5.24 -10.92
CA GLY A 28 13.98 3.91 -10.52
C GLY A 28 13.74 3.91 -9.02
N ASP A 29 12.65 3.47 -8.58
CA ASP A 29 12.14 3.21 -7.24
C ASP A 29 11.25 4.30 -6.63
N GLY A 30 11.64 5.58 -6.59
CA GLY A 30 10.79 6.63 -6.00
C GLY A 30 9.52 6.94 -6.81
N GLY A 31 9.57 6.79 -8.15
CA GLY A 31 8.43 7.06 -9.03
C GLY A 31 7.35 5.99 -8.97
N ASP A 32 7.74 4.74 -8.85
CA ASP A 32 6.81 3.61 -8.77
C ASP A 32 6.09 3.59 -7.41
N ASP A 33 6.80 3.90 -6.33
CA ASP A 33 6.19 4.03 -5.01
C ASP A 33 5.20 5.19 -4.96
N GLU A 34 5.56 6.37 -5.51
CA GLU A 34 4.66 7.52 -5.53
C GLU A 34 3.38 7.23 -6.33
N SER A 35 3.49 6.54 -7.47
CA SER A 35 2.32 6.14 -8.27
C SER A 35 1.41 5.18 -7.52
N ARG A 36 1.97 4.22 -6.77
CA ARG A 36 1.22 3.28 -5.92
C ARG A 36 0.56 3.98 -4.74
N ILE A 37 1.26 4.91 -4.09
CA ILE A 37 0.74 5.72 -3.00
C ILE A 37 -0.47 6.53 -3.46
N GLN A 38 -0.34 7.27 -4.57
CA GLN A 38 -1.43 8.06 -5.11
C GLN A 38 -2.61 7.16 -5.52
N ARG A 39 -2.33 6.08 -6.24
CA ARG A 39 -3.35 5.11 -6.62
C ARG A 39 -4.07 4.52 -5.40
N GLY A 40 -3.35 4.27 -4.31
CA GLY A 40 -3.92 3.78 -3.07
C GLY A 40 -4.96 4.74 -2.49
N PHE A 41 -4.69 6.05 -2.50
CA PHE A 41 -5.69 7.04 -2.09
C PHE A 41 -6.91 7.08 -3.02
N ASP A 42 -6.71 6.96 -4.33
CA ASP A 42 -7.80 7.00 -5.31
C ASP A 42 -8.77 5.81 -5.18
N ILE A 43 -8.27 4.65 -4.73
CA ILE A 43 -9.06 3.41 -4.64
C ILE A 43 -9.52 3.07 -3.22
N ALA A 44 -9.16 3.87 -2.22
CA ALA A 44 -9.62 3.66 -0.85
C ALA A 44 -11.15 3.77 -0.80
N PRO A 45 -11.87 2.72 -0.37
CA PRO A 45 -13.33 2.74 -0.43
C PRO A 45 -13.99 3.56 0.70
N VAL A 46 -13.20 3.92 1.74
CA VAL A 46 -13.66 4.65 2.92
C VAL A 46 -12.81 5.88 3.17
N LEU A 47 -13.34 6.84 3.93
CA LEU A 47 -12.58 8.02 4.33
C LEU A 47 -11.45 7.63 5.28
N LEU A 48 -10.26 8.21 5.05
CA LEU A 48 -9.06 7.91 5.82
C LEU A 48 -8.76 9.04 6.83
N ASP A 49 -8.61 8.67 8.09
CA ASP A 49 -8.04 9.56 9.11
C ASP A 49 -6.51 9.57 9.01
N LEU A 50 -5.94 10.66 8.50
CA LEU A 50 -4.49 10.83 8.32
C LEU A 50 -3.82 11.54 9.50
N LYS A 51 -4.59 11.94 10.53
CA LYS A 51 -4.04 12.69 11.66
C LYS A 51 -3.00 11.87 12.41
N GLY A 52 -1.77 12.38 12.50
CA GLY A 52 -0.67 11.71 13.19
C GLY A 52 -0.16 10.43 12.52
N LYS A 53 -0.53 10.18 11.25
CA LYS A 53 -0.11 8.98 10.50
C LYS A 53 0.83 9.33 9.36
N ASN A 54 1.69 8.39 8.96
CA ASN A 54 2.54 8.55 7.80
C ASN A 54 1.72 8.41 6.53
N ARG A 55 1.44 9.54 5.85
CA ARG A 55 0.63 9.59 4.63
C ARG A 55 1.11 8.62 3.54
N ALA A 56 2.42 8.53 3.32
CA ALA A 56 2.98 7.65 2.29
C ALA A 56 2.72 6.17 2.61
N LEU A 57 2.91 5.76 3.86
CA LEU A 57 2.59 4.39 4.28
C LEU A 57 1.08 4.10 4.19
N VAL A 58 0.22 5.04 4.57
CA VAL A 58 -1.24 4.87 4.45
C VAL A 58 -1.65 4.69 2.99
N GLY A 59 -1.14 5.50 2.07
CA GLY A 59 -1.44 5.38 0.64
C GLY A 59 -0.92 4.06 0.05
N LEU A 60 0.34 3.71 0.35
CA LEU A 60 0.91 2.43 -0.09
C LEU A 60 0.13 1.24 0.49
N GLY A 61 -0.23 1.27 1.77
CA GLY A 61 -1.01 0.24 2.42
C GLY A 61 -2.40 0.08 1.80
N SER A 62 -3.08 1.19 1.47
CA SER A 62 -4.33 1.15 0.72
C SER A 62 -4.16 0.46 -0.63
N TYR A 63 -3.08 0.78 -1.37
CA TYR A 63 -2.79 0.12 -2.64
C TYR A 63 -2.59 -1.40 -2.47
N ILE A 64 -1.80 -1.81 -1.48
CA ILE A 64 -1.56 -3.24 -1.22
C ILE A 64 -2.87 -3.94 -0.86
N VAL A 65 -3.66 -3.39 0.07
CA VAL A 65 -4.90 -3.99 0.55
C VAL A 65 -5.97 -4.10 -0.55
N ASN A 66 -6.14 -3.04 -1.36
CA ASN A 66 -7.26 -2.94 -2.31
C ASN A 66 -6.94 -3.37 -3.74
N ALA A 67 -5.65 -3.38 -4.12
CA ALA A 67 -5.23 -3.71 -5.49
C ALA A 67 -4.44 -5.01 -5.59
N GLN A 68 -3.74 -5.43 -4.54
CA GLN A 68 -2.85 -6.60 -4.59
C GLN A 68 -3.30 -7.73 -3.65
N GLY A 69 -3.65 -7.41 -2.41
CA GLY A 69 -3.94 -8.40 -1.37
C GLY A 69 -5.33 -8.99 -1.40
N GLY A 70 -6.31 -8.33 -2.04
CA GLY A 70 -7.69 -8.82 -2.09
C GLY A 70 -8.37 -8.97 -0.71
N CYS A 71 -7.92 -8.21 0.29
CA CYS A 71 -8.35 -8.39 1.68
C CYS A 71 -9.87 -8.21 1.87
N ASN A 72 -10.50 -7.37 1.02
CA ASN A 72 -11.95 -7.16 1.02
C ASN A 72 -12.73 -8.46 0.87
N ASP A 73 -12.28 -9.36 -0.02
CA ASP A 73 -13.06 -10.53 -0.42
C ASP A 73 -13.21 -11.55 0.71
N CYS A 74 -12.32 -11.50 1.70
CA CYS A 74 -12.36 -12.37 2.88
C CYS A 74 -12.74 -11.62 4.17
N HIS A 75 -12.39 -10.34 4.29
CA HIS A 75 -12.55 -9.59 5.54
C HIS A 75 -13.71 -8.58 5.52
N THR A 76 -14.57 -8.62 4.50
CA THR A 76 -15.82 -7.84 4.46
C THR A 76 -16.99 -8.80 4.21
N ASN A 77 -18.02 -8.75 5.04
CA ASN A 77 -19.17 -9.66 4.90
C ASN A 77 -20.49 -8.89 4.82
N PRO A 78 -21.26 -8.98 3.72
CA PRO A 78 -20.82 -9.47 2.41
C PRO A 78 -19.80 -8.51 1.77
N PRO A 79 -18.89 -8.98 0.88
CA PRO A 79 -17.80 -8.14 0.35
C PRO A 79 -18.27 -6.99 -0.55
N TYR A 80 -19.41 -7.17 -1.18
CA TYR A 80 -19.99 -6.20 -2.12
C TYR A 80 -21.44 -5.86 -1.75
N GLN A 81 -21.87 -4.66 -2.09
CA GLN A 81 -23.27 -4.25 -1.99
C GLN A 81 -24.13 -5.04 -3.00
N ASN A 82 -25.44 -5.09 -2.74
CA ASN A 82 -26.39 -5.68 -3.69
C ASN A 82 -26.28 -5.00 -5.08
N GLY A 83 -26.11 -5.80 -6.13
CA GLY A 83 -25.88 -5.30 -7.49
C GLY A 83 -24.48 -4.72 -7.73
N GLY A 84 -23.52 -5.05 -6.87
CA GLY A 84 -22.15 -4.54 -6.93
C GLY A 84 -21.05 -5.60 -6.97
N ASP A 85 -21.40 -6.87 -7.19
CA ASP A 85 -20.45 -7.98 -7.20
C ASP A 85 -19.84 -8.18 -8.59
N PRO A 86 -18.52 -7.89 -8.78
CA PRO A 86 -17.86 -8.05 -10.07
C PRO A 86 -17.74 -9.52 -10.51
N PHE A 87 -17.75 -10.49 -9.59
CA PHE A 87 -17.76 -11.91 -9.93
C PHE A 87 -19.08 -12.37 -10.57
N LEU A 88 -20.13 -11.57 -10.42
CA LEU A 88 -21.40 -11.72 -11.10
C LEU A 88 -21.54 -10.84 -12.36
N GLY A 89 -20.43 -10.24 -12.82
CA GLY A 89 -20.43 -9.32 -13.97
C GLY A 89 -21.02 -7.94 -13.68
N GLN A 90 -21.20 -7.57 -12.42
CA GLN A 90 -21.77 -6.29 -11.99
C GLN A 90 -20.66 -5.22 -11.81
N PRO A 91 -20.97 -3.92 -11.89
CA PRO A 91 -20.02 -2.87 -11.54
C PRO A 91 -19.58 -3.01 -10.07
N LYS A 92 -18.25 -2.99 -9.82
CA LYS A 92 -17.70 -3.17 -8.46
C LYS A 92 -18.22 -2.10 -7.50
N LYS A 93 -18.91 -2.53 -6.43
CA LYS A 93 -19.37 -1.68 -5.33
C LYS A 93 -19.07 -2.36 -4.00
N ILE A 94 -17.97 -1.96 -3.37
CA ILE A 94 -17.57 -2.50 -2.05
C ILE A 94 -18.62 -2.15 -1.01
N ASN A 95 -18.85 -3.07 -0.09
CA ASN A 95 -19.70 -2.86 1.08
C ASN A 95 -18.93 -2.03 2.13
N VAL A 96 -19.06 -0.71 2.05
CA VAL A 96 -18.30 0.23 2.88
C VAL A 96 -18.72 0.22 4.35
N ASP A 97 -19.96 -0.18 4.65
CA ASP A 97 -20.50 -0.21 6.02
C ASP A 97 -19.84 -1.29 6.88
N HIS A 98 -19.35 -2.36 6.24
CA HIS A 98 -18.69 -3.50 6.90
C HIS A 98 -17.28 -3.73 6.37
N TYR A 99 -16.69 -2.70 5.75
CA TYR A 99 -15.39 -2.82 5.10
C TYR A 99 -14.30 -3.27 6.07
N LEU A 100 -13.70 -4.42 5.76
CA LEU A 100 -12.66 -5.10 6.54
C LEU A 100 -13.05 -5.43 8.01
N ALA A 101 -14.34 -5.45 8.32
CA ALA A 101 -14.83 -5.78 9.65
C ALA A 101 -14.93 -7.29 9.93
N GLY A 102 -14.53 -8.14 8.99
CA GLY A 102 -14.56 -9.60 9.17
C GLY A 102 -15.95 -10.21 9.09
N GLY A 103 -16.14 -11.35 9.77
CA GLY A 103 -17.45 -12.02 9.88
C GLY A 103 -17.75 -13.05 8.80
N MET A 104 -16.89 -13.21 7.78
CA MET A 104 -17.10 -14.21 6.73
C MET A 104 -16.76 -15.62 7.24
N GLN A 105 -17.66 -16.55 7.01
CA GLN A 105 -17.53 -17.95 7.43
C GLN A 105 -16.86 -18.80 6.34
N PHE A 106 -15.79 -19.51 6.67
CA PHE A 106 -15.05 -20.40 5.75
C PHE A 106 -15.20 -21.88 6.11
N GLY A 107 -16.07 -22.20 7.04
CA GLY A 107 -16.33 -23.55 7.53
C GLY A 107 -16.55 -23.54 9.03
N PRO A 108 -16.77 -24.73 9.64
CA PRO A 108 -17.01 -24.82 11.06
C PRO A 108 -15.83 -24.25 11.88
N GLY A 109 -16.10 -23.21 12.67
CA GLY A 109 -15.12 -22.61 13.56
C GLY A 109 -14.11 -21.66 12.89
N VAL A 110 -14.19 -21.42 11.57
CA VAL A 110 -13.27 -20.51 10.87
C VAL A 110 -14.04 -19.28 10.38
N THR A 111 -13.84 -18.17 11.05
CA THR A 111 -14.45 -16.87 10.72
C THR A 111 -13.35 -15.84 10.48
N SER A 112 -13.50 -15.02 9.45
CA SER A 112 -12.54 -13.93 9.21
C SER A 112 -12.56 -12.90 10.34
N ARG A 113 -11.35 -12.51 10.77
CA ARG A 113 -11.13 -11.52 11.82
C ARG A 113 -11.53 -10.12 11.36
N ASN A 114 -12.07 -9.32 12.26
CA ASN A 114 -12.19 -7.87 12.08
C ASN A 114 -10.80 -7.24 12.05
N LEU A 115 -10.44 -6.57 10.94
CA LEU A 115 -9.16 -5.89 10.73
C LEU A 115 -9.23 -4.40 11.05
N THR A 116 -10.42 -3.85 11.31
CA THR A 116 -10.57 -2.41 11.61
C THR A 116 -10.00 -2.07 12.98
N PRO A 117 -9.69 -0.78 13.25
CA PRO A 117 -9.17 -0.37 14.55
C PRO A 117 -10.16 -0.69 15.68
N ASP A 118 -9.67 -1.23 16.77
CA ASP A 118 -10.41 -1.37 18.02
C ASP A 118 -10.56 -0.01 18.77
N ALA A 119 -11.12 -0.03 19.98
CA ALA A 119 -11.29 1.16 20.82
C ALA A 119 -9.97 1.82 21.21
N THR A 120 -8.84 1.12 21.13
CA THR A 120 -7.50 1.63 21.40
C THR A 120 -6.78 2.10 20.13
N GLY A 121 -7.41 1.93 18.96
CA GLY A 121 -6.88 2.28 17.64
C GLY A 121 -5.94 1.23 17.06
N LEU A 122 -5.95 0.00 17.57
CA LEU A 122 -5.12 -1.10 17.08
C LEU A 122 -5.88 -1.93 16.03
N PRO A 123 -5.36 -2.07 14.80
CA PRO A 123 -5.93 -2.94 13.78
C PRO A 123 -6.01 -4.39 14.27
N ALA A 124 -7.15 -5.01 14.10
CA ALA A 124 -7.41 -6.37 14.59
C ALA A 124 -7.14 -6.56 16.10
N GLY A 125 -7.05 -5.47 16.89
CA GLY A 125 -6.64 -5.52 18.29
C GLY A 125 -5.17 -5.86 18.51
N LEU A 126 -4.32 -5.76 17.46
CA LEU A 126 -2.91 -6.18 17.50
C LEU A 126 -1.96 -4.99 17.46
N THR A 127 -0.89 -5.04 18.25
CA THR A 127 0.27 -4.17 18.04
C THR A 127 0.92 -4.47 16.69
N PHE A 128 1.78 -3.56 16.20
CA PHE A 128 2.47 -3.81 14.94
C PHE A 128 3.33 -5.09 14.98
N ASP A 129 4.05 -5.32 16.06
CA ASP A 129 4.93 -6.49 16.19
C ASP A 129 4.13 -7.81 16.20
N GLN A 130 2.95 -7.82 16.84
CA GLN A 130 2.03 -8.93 16.78
C GLN A 130 1.47 -9.14 15.37
N PHE A 131 1.05 -8.07 14.71
CA PHE A 131 0.55 -8.10 13.33
C PHE A 131 1.62 -8.61 12.34
N LEU A 132 2.84 -8.13 12.47
CA LEU A 132 4.01 -8.58 11.69
C LEU A 132 4.26 -10.08 11.89
N ASN A 133 4.26 -10.52 13.15
CA ASN A 133 4.45 -11.95 13.48
C ASN A 133 3.36 -12.83 12.85
N VAL A 134 2.09 -12.41 12.94
CA VAL A 134 0.96 -13.14 12.32
C VAL A 134 1.17 -13.31 10.82
N LEU A 135 1.53 -12.24 10.11
CA LEU A 135 1.71 -12.30 8.66
C LEU A 135 2.93 -13.14 8.25
N HIS A 136 4.01 -13.12 9.02
CA HIS A 136 5.20 -13.90 8.71
C HIS A 136 5.08 -15.37 9.07
N THR A 137 4.38 -15.70 10.15
CA THR A 137 4.41 -17.05 10.73
C THR A 137 3.09 -17.80 10.66
N GLY A 138 1.98 -17.08 10.49
CA GLY A 138 0.64 -17.62 10.57
C GLY A 138 0.19 -17.98 11.98
N ASN A 139 0.97 -17.69 13.02
CA ASN A 139 0.57 -17.99 14.39
C ASN A 139 -0.72 -17.24 14.73
N ASP A 140 -1.74 -17.98 15.17
CA ASP A 140 -3.02 -17.40 15.56
C ASP A 140 -2.87 -16.67 16.90
N PRO A 141 -3.08 -15.35 16.96
CA PRO A 141 -2.94 -14.60 18.21
C PRO A 141 -4.04 -14.88 19.22
N GLU A 142 -5.17 -15.48 18.81
CA GLU A 142 -6.28 -15.85 19.69
C GLU A 142 -6.13 -17.28 20.22
N ASN A 143 -5.46 -18.15 19.46
CA ASN A 143 -5.26 -19.56 19.79
C ASN A 143 -3.76 -19.89 19.77
N PRO A 144 -3.02 -19.56 20.84
CA PRO A 144 -1.56 -19.77 20.88
C PRO A 144 -1.17 -21.24 20.61
N GLY A 145 -0.30 -21.44 19.64
CA GLY A 145 0.13 -22.77 19.19
C GLY A 145 -0.63 -23.31 17.96
N GLU A 146 -1.65 -22.61 17.51
CA GLU A 146 -2.36 -22.92 16.27
C GLU A 146 -1.91 -21.99 15.14
N LEU A 147 -2.07 -22.46 13.90
CA LEU A 147 -1.81 -21.66 12.70
C LEU A 147 -3.13 -21.22 12.09
N LEU A 148 -3.16 -19.99 11.55
CA LEU A 148 -4.27 -19.49 10.77
C LEU A 148 -4.58 -20.43 9.61
N GLN A 149 -5.83 -20.82 9.52
CA GLN A 149 -6.38 -21.58 8.41
C GLN A 149 -6.93 -20.60 7.36
N VAL A 150 -7.02 -20.99 6.10
CA VAL A 150 -7.61 -20.22 4.98
C VAL A 150 -6.80 -18.96 4.60
N MET A 151 -6.45 -18.09 5.54
CA MET A 151 -5.67 -16.90 5.25
C MET A 151 -4.32 -17.30 4.62
N PRO A 152 -3.94 -16.75 3.43
CA PRO A 152 -2.72 -17.16 2.72
C PRO A 152 -1.45 -16.52 3.32
N TRP A 153 -1.26 -16.65 4.63
CA TRP A 153 -0.09 -16.14 5.34
C TRP A 153 1.25 -16.62 4.76
N PRO A 154 1.39 -17.85 4.19
CA PRO A 154 2.67 -18.26 3.59
C PRO A 154 3.07 -17.40 2.39
N VAL A 155 2.10 -16.74 1.73
CA VAL A 155 2.35 -15.77 0.66
C VAL A 155 2.72 -14.40 1.25
N TYR A 156 1.93 -13.92 2.21
CA TYR A 156 2.17 -12.63 2.86
C TYR A 156 3.46 -12.62 3.69
N GLY A 157 3.88 -13.77 4.22
CA GLY A 157 5.15 -13.93 4.95
C GLY A 157 6.39 -13.64 4.12
N ASN A 158 6.28 -13.58 2.77
CA ASN A 158 7.37 -13.16 1.89
C ASN A 158 7.40 -11.64 1.64
N MET A 159 6.44 -10.88 2.17
CA MET A 159 6.45 -9.41 2.05
C MET A 159 7.58 -8.82 2.89
N VAL A 160 8.16 -7.74 2.41
CA VAL A 160 9.10 -6.95 3.23
C VAL A 160 8.35 -6.23 4.36
N ASP A 161 9.00 -6.05 5.50
CA ASP A 161 8.39 -5.43 6.70
C ASP A 161 7.81 -4.04 6.43
N ARG A 162 8.39 -3.29 5.48
CA ARG A 162 7.88 -1.99 5.05
C ARG A 162 6.47 -2.08 4.46
N ASP A 163 6.20 -3.10 3.65
CA ASP A 163 4.89 -3.30 3.02
C ASP A 163 3.86 -3.76 4.04
N ILE A 164 4.25 -4.64 4.97
CA ILE A 164 3.41 -5.03 6.11
C ILE A 164 3.13 -3.82 7.01
N ARG A 165 4.13 -2.96 7.24
CA ARG A 165 3.95 -1.69 7.96
C ARG A 165 2.96 -0.78 7.23
N ALA A 166 3.03 -0.70 5.92
CA ALA A 166 2.09 0.09 5.13
C ALA A 166 0.65 -0.42 5.26
N ILE A 167 0.44 -1.74 5.18
CA ILE A 167 -0.87 -2.36 5.44
C ILE A 167 -1.37 -1.95 6.83
N TYR A 168 -0.54 -2.11 7.87
CA TYR A 168 -0.91 -1.78 9.24
C TYR A 168 -1.30 -0.30 9.40
N GLU A 169 -0.52 0.64 8.84
CA GLU A 169 -0.83 2.07 8.89
C GLU A 169 -2.12 2.42 8.14
N TYR A 170 -2.42 1.75 7.03
CA TYR A 170 -3.69 1.89 6.34
C TYR A 170 -4.86 1.39 7.20
N LEU A 171 -4.74 0.22 7.81
CA LEU A 171 -5.76 -0.34 8.69
C LEU A 171 -6.00 0.55 9.93
N ARG A 172 -4.99 1.26 10.42
CA ARG A 172 -5.15 2.28 11.47
C ARG A 172 -5.88 3.53 11.00
N ALA A 173 -5.91 3.78 9.69
CA ALA A 173 -6.49 4.99 9.11
C ALA A 173 -7.94 4.82 8.67
N ILE A 174 -8.43 3.60 8.50
CA ILE A 174 -9.84 3.35 8.18
C ILE A 174 -10.74 3.50 9.42
N PRO A 175 -12.05 3.77 9.25
CA PRO A 175 -12.98 3.79 10.36
C PRO A 175 -13.15 2.40 10.98
N SER A 176 -13.41 2.35 12.29
CA SER A 176 -13.87 1.14 12.97
C SER A 176 -15.24 0.72 12.44
N ALA A 177 -15.45 -0.56 12.21
CA ALA A 177 -16.71 -1.10 11.72
C ALA A 177 -17.03 -2.44 12.43
N GLN A 178 -18.30 -2.82 12.41
CA GLN A 178 -18.77 -4.10 12.92
C GLN A 178 -18.97 -5.10 11.77
N PRO A 179 -18.77 -6.40 12.01
CA PRO A 179 -19.10 -7.43 11.02
C PRO A 179 -20.53 -7.29 10.50
N GLY A 180 -20.72 -7.58 9.24
CA GLY A 180 -22.04 -7.70 8.65
C GLY A 180 -22.78 -8.97 9.13
N PRO A 181 -24.06 -9.09 8.77
CA PRO A 181 -24.91 -10.20 9.15
C PRO A 181 -24.49 -11.56 8.57
#